data_672e27440f193eb123dd998b6028a6b0
#
_entry.id   672e27440f193eb123dd998b6028a6b0
#
_cell.length_a   1.000
_cell.length_b   1.000
_cell.length_c   1.000
_cell.angle_alpha   90.00
_cell.angle_beta   90.00
_cell.angle_gamma   90.00
#
_symmetry.space_group_name_H-M   'P 1'
#
loop_
_entity.id
_entity.type
_entity.pdbx_description
1 polymer ?
#
loop_
_entity_poly.entity_id
_entity_poly.type
_entity_poly.pdbx_seq_one_letter_code
_entity_poly.pdbx_strand_id
1 'polypeptide(L)'
;MNPIKKHFSLFAAILGLLPATSPAAESSPQADKKPNIIFILLDDAGIGDISAYGCKYGLTPNIDRLAAEGMKFNSAYSGSAVCAPSRCVLMTGQHTGHVLRRSNQSKVGLLSLPAEQPTVARLLQKAGYATGGFGKWGLGNPGTTGVPENLGFDVFFGYYDQVHAHDYYTDYLVRNSAKVPYQQSGNHTWQDYSHTHIVDETLKFIEENKDRPFFCYAAWTPPHDEWVIPDNTPFSDKPWPLEMKNYAAMVALADKDVGRLMQKLQELGIADNTLIMFSSDNGANDECVEQLGSTGGLRGYKRSLYEGGIRAPFIASWPGKIQPGTTSDLVTSSVDFLPTAADVIGASAPSSTDGISILPTLLGKEQSKLHDALYFEIYEPYFQQSARLGDWKGYRLGTKAPLELYDLKADPAEKTNLAAAHPDIVGKIEAIMTAQHTPSPHYDAPEQSQKDTQKPQKKKKKAKSVPEMLNEENEGSKPDKK
;
A
#
# COMPACT_ATOMS: atom_id res chain seq x y z
N MET A 1 6.51 -81.39 78.35
CA MET A 1 7.84 -80.86 78.27
C MET A 1 8.07 -80.42 76.86
N ASN A 2 7.78 -79.20 76.52
CA ASN A 2 7.87 -78.66 75.21
C ASN A 2 8.79 -77.45 75.21
N PRO A 3 9.72 -77.31 74.29
CA PRO A 3 10.56 -76.12 74.20
C PRO A 3 9.93 -75.04 73.26
N ILE A 4 10.07 -73.86 73.75
CA ILE A 4 9.61 -72.60 73.16
C ILE A 4 10.44 -72.26 71.92
N LYS A 5 9.78 -72.09 70.76
CA LYS A 5 10.42 -71.55 69.57
C LYS A 5 10.35 -70.01 69.58
N LYS A 6 11.52 -69.36 69.55
CA LYS A 6 11.65 -67.92 69.36
C LYS A 6 11.57 -67.59 67.86
N HIS A 7 10.61 -66.75 67.46
CA HIS A 7 10.59 -66.17 66.14
C HIS A 7 11.37 -64.83 66.12
N PHE A 8 12.40 -64.78 65.33
CA PHE A 8 13.06 -63.50 64.95
C PHE A 8 12.32 -62.87 63.77
N SER A 9 11.72 -61.70 63.96
CA SER A 9 11.19 -60.92 62.91
C SER A 9 12.27 -59.97 62.34
N LEU A 10 12.58 -60.15 61.07
CA LEU A 10 13.50 -59.28 60.31
C LEU A 10 12.73 -58.10 59.81
N PHE A 11 13.00 -56.92 60.35
CA PHE A 11 12.47 -55.65 59.76
C PHE A 11 13.35 -55.24 58.57
N ALA A 12 12.85 -55.33 57.33
CA ALA A 12 13.46 -54.77 56.17
C ALA A 12 13.07 -53.28 56.06
N ALA A 13 14.02 -52.38 56.21
CA ALA A 13 13.84 -50.97 55.98
C ALA A 13 13.82 -50.70 54.42
N ILE A 14 12.68 -50.38 53.90
CA ILE A 14 12.53 -49.88 52.47
C ILE A 14 12.90 -48.41 52.48
N LEU A 15 14.09 -48.07 51.96
CA LEU A 15 14.47 -46.67 51.60
C LEU A 15 13.70 -46.26 50.34
N GLY A 16 12.66 -45.45 50.49
CA GLY A 16 11.94 -44.85 49.37
C GLY A 16 12.81 -43.77 48.71
N LEU A 17 13.29 -44.02 47.49
CA LEU A 17 13.82 -42.98 46.63
C LEU A 17 12.65 -42.08 46.18
N LEU A 18 12.58 -40.87 46.70
CA LEU A 18 11.77 -39.81 46.16
C LEU A 18 12.42 -39.32 44.85
N PRO A 19 11.67 -39.18 43.72
CA PRO A 19 12.24 -38.59 42.55
C PRO A 19 12.50 -37.10 42.81
N ALA A 20 13.75 -36.66 42.59
CA ALA A 20 14.11 -35.26 42.60
C ALA A 20 13.37 -34.55 41.43
N THR A 21 12.37 -33.78 41.77
CA THR A 21 11.77 -32.83 40.80
C THR A 21 12.79 -31.74 40.51
N SER A 22 13.42 -31.80 39.33
CA SER A 22 14.19 -30.66 38.82
C SER A 22 13.27 -29.44 38.76
N PRO A 23 13.68 -28.27 39.26
CA PRO A 23 12.91 -27.07 39.06
C PRO A 23 12.82 -26.81 37.54
N ALA A 24 11.59 -26.67 37.02
CA ALA A 24 11.37 -26.17 35.69
C ALA A 24 12.12 -24.84 35.58
N ALA A 25 13.00 -24.74 34.58
CA ALA A 25 13.66 -23.49 34.27
C ALA A 25 12.55 -22.46 34.01
N GLU A 26 12.39 -21.50 34.94
CA GLU A 26 11.58 -20.30 34.66
C GLU A 26 12.19 -19.66 33.40
N SER A 27 11.46 -19.74 32.31
CA SER A 27 11.78 -18.93 31.11
C SER A 27 11.72 -17.46 31.55
N SER A 28 12.88 -16.84 31.68
CA SER A 28 12.97 -15.39 31.83
C SER A 28 12.02 -14.76 30.82
N PRO A 29 11.24 -13.70 31.15
CA PRO A 29 10.40 -13.00 30.21
C PRO A 29 11.29 -12.56 29.07
N GLN A 30 11.13 -13.17 27.91
CA GLN A 30 11.81 -12.76 26.70
C GLN A 30 11.32 -11.33 26.46
N ALA A 31 12.18 -10.33 26.64
CA ALA A 31 11.83 -8.94 26.37
C ALA A 31 11.15 -8.92 25.02
N ASP A 32 9.91 -8.40 24.95
CA ASP A 32 9.10 -8.42 23.75
C ASP A 32 9.94 -7.85 22.60
N LYS A 33 10.31 -8.72 21.65
CA LYS A 33 11.08 -8.30 20.47
C LYS A 33 10.23 -7.28 19.73
N LYS A 34 10.81 -6.11 19.39
CA LYS A 34 10.15 -5.15 18.54
C LYS A 34 9.67 -5.85 17.26
N PRO A 35 8.40 -5.68 16.84
CA PRO A 35 7.90 -6.36 15.66
C PRO A 35 8.51 -5.80 14.38
N ASN A 36 8.65 -6.62 13.37
CA ASN A 36 8.89 -6.16 12.00
C ASN A 36 7.63 -5.51 11.44
N ILE A 37 7.81 -4.53 10.57
CA ILE A 37 6.70 -3.83 9.89
C ILE A 37 6.95 -3.92 8.39
N ILE A 38 5.97 -4.44 7.65
CA ILE A 38 5.98 -4.48 6.19
C ILE A 38 4.76 -3.74 5.69
N PHE A 39 4.95 -2.79 4.78
CA PHE A 39 3.87 -2.14 4.06
C PHE A 39 3.99 -2.47 2.57
N ILE A 40 3.04 -3.23 2.04
CA ILE A 40 2.93 -3.57 0.62
C ILE A 40 1.97 -2.56 -0.01
N LEU A 41 2.45 -1.82 -1.00
CA LEU A 41 1.67 -0.82 -1.72
C LEU A 41 1.71 -1.14 -3.21
N LEU A 42 0.56 -1.47 -3.79
CA LEU A 42 0.40 -1.59 -5.24
C LEU A 42 0.14 -0.23 -5.87
N ASP A 43 0.46 -0.09 -7.16
CA ASP A 43 0.29 1.12 -7.93
C ASP A 43 -0.90 0.95 -8.90
N ASP A 44 -1.94 1.76 -8.77
CA ASP A 44 -3.17 1.73 -9.59
C ASP A 44 -4.05 0.47 -9.46
N ALA A 45 -3.91 -0.33 -8.41
CA ALA A 45 -4.83 -1.44 -8.17
C ALA A 45 -6.15 -0.94 -7.59
N GLY A 46 -7.25 -1.18 -8.27
CA GLY A 46 -8.57 -0.84 -7.76
C GLY A 46 -9.04 -1.82 -6.69
N ILE A 47 -9.97 -1.39 -5.84
CA ILE A 47 -10.56 -2.26 -4.82
C ILE A 47 -11.26 -3.47 -5.44
N GLY A 48 -11.84 -3.32 -6.65
CA GLY A 48 -12.51 -4.38 -7.41
C GLY A 48 -11.56 -5.37 -8.08
N ASP A 49 -10.24 -5.16 -8.04
CA ASP A 49 -9.25 -6.10 -8.56
C ASP A 49 -8.87 -7.18 -7.53
N ILE A 50 -9.22 -6.97 -6.26
CA ILE A 50 -8.87 -7.87 -5.15
C ILE A 50 -10.06 -8.76 -4.82
N SER A 51 -9.87 -10.09 -4.86
CA SER A 51 -10.94 -11.07 -4.68
C SER A 51 -11.61 -10.97 -3.31
N ALA A 52 -10.86 -10.68 -2.25
CA ALA A 52 -11.41 -10.43 -0.91
C ALA A 52 -12.39 -9.24 -0.86
N TYR A 53 -12.39 -8.37 -1.86
CA TYR A 53 -13.32 -7.23 -2.02
C TYR A 53 -14.32 -7.43 -3.16
N GLY A 54 -14.42 -8.63 -3.72
CA GLY A 54 -15.44 -9.00 -4.70
C GLY A 54 -15.01 -8.93 -6.17
N CYS A 55 -13.72 -9.02 -6.46
CA CYS A 55 -13.23 -9.20 -7.83
C CYS A 55 -13.93 -10.40 -8.49
N LYS A 56 -14.44 -10.19 -9.70
CA LYS A 56 -15.26 -11.20 -10.40
C LYS A 56 -14.44 -12.25 -11.15
N TYR A 57 -13.16 -12.02 -11.36
CA TYR A 57 -12.29 -12.93 -12.13
C TYR A 57 -11.24 -13.66 -11.28
N GLY A 58 -11.29 -13.49 -9.94
CA GLY A 58 -10.66 -14.41 -8.99
C GLY A 58 -9.13 -14.52 -9.07
N LEU A 59 -8.40 -13.39 -8.98
CA LEU A 59 -6.98 -13.36 -9.31
C LEU A 59 -6.01 -13.28 -8.14
N THR A 60 -6.50 -13.13 -6.90
CA THR A 60 -5.67 -12.75 -5.77
C THR A 60 -5.75 -13.71 -4.57
N PRO A 61 -5.48 -15.03 -4.79
CA PRO A 61 -5.62 -16.03 -3.72
C PRO A 61 -4.65 -15.82 -2.55
N ASN A 62 -3.48 -15.22 -2.76
CA ASN A 62 -2.52 -14.96 -1.69
C ASN A 62 -2.89 -13.72 -0.88
N ILE A 63 -3.41 -12.67 -1.54
CA ILE A 63 -3.96 -11.48 -0.85
C ILE A 63 -5.23 -11.89 -0.09
N ASP A 64 -6.06 -12.78 -0.65
CA ASP A 64 -7.22 -13.35 0.03
C ASP A 64 -6.83 -14.16 1.27
N ARG A 65 -5.72 -14.92 1.18
CA ARG A 65 -5.13 -15.61 2.34
C ARG A 65 -4.63 -14.62 3.38
N LEU A 66 -3.95 -13.55 2.98
CA LEU A 66 -3.53 -12.48 3.90
C LEU A 66 -4.74 -11.87 4.63
N ALA A 67 -5.86 -11.65 3.93
CA ALA A 67 -7.10 -11.17 4.52
C ALA A 67 -7.73 -12.20 5.49
N ALA A 68 -7.70 -13.49 5.13
CA ALA A 68 -8.21 -14.57 5.97
C ALA A 68 -7.36 -14.79 7.22
N GLU A 69 -6.05 -14.56 7.15
CA GLU A 69 -5.11 -14.63 8.27
C GLU A 69 -5.03 -13.32 9.08
N GLY A 70 -5.77 -12.28 8.68
CA GLY A 70 -5.73 -10.95 9.27
C GLY A 70 -7.09 -10.27 9.39
N MET A 71 -7.08 -8.95 9.24
CA MET A 71 -8.24 -8.07 9.27
C MET A 71 -8.37 -7.31 7.96
N LYS A 72 -9.57 -7.31 7.38
CA LYS A 72 -9.95 -6.54 6.20
C LYS A 72 -10.74 -5.30 6.59
N PHE A 73 -10.46 -4.15 5.97
CA PHE A 73 -11.17 -2.90 6.20
C PHE A 73 -12.15 -2.59 5.07
N ASN A 74 -13.41 -2.33 5.41
CA ASN A 74 -14.46 -2.02 4.43
C ASN A 74 -14.49 -0.53 4.04
N SER A 75 -13.92 0.35 4.87
CA SER A 75 -13.96 1.82 4.71
C SER A 75 -12.57 2.44 4.74
N ALA A 76 -11.63 1.87 3.94
CA ALA A 76 -10.27 2.37 3.85
C ALA A 76 -10.03 3.22 2.60
N TYR A 77 -9.18 4.24 2.73
CA TYR A 77 -8.86 5.20 1.68
C TYR A 77 -7.36 5.29 1.44
N SER A 78 -6.98 5.45 0.18
CA SER A 78 -5.65 5.88 -0.20
C SER A 78 -5.36 7.31 0.31
N GLY A 79 -4.12 7.77 0.19
CA GLY A 79 -3.77 9.14 0.59
C GLY A 79 -4.27 10.20 -0.40
N SER A 80 -4.47 9.84 -1.66
CA SER A 80 -4.93 10.71 -2.74
C SER A 80 -5.44 9.87 -3.90
N ALA A 81 -6.01 10.50 -4.93
CA ALA A 81 -6.44 9.84 -6.16
C ALA A 81 -5.33 9.68 -7.20
N VAL A 82 -4.07 9.96 -6.86
CA VAL A 82 -2.88 9.75 -7.73
C VAL A 82 -1.64 9.44 -6.91
N CYS A 83 -0.65 8.81 -7.56
CA CYS A 83 0.51 8.15 -6.95
C CYS A 83 1.33 9.04 -6.01
N ALA A 84 1.97 10.13 -6.52
CA ALA A 84 2.95 10.86 -5.72
C ALA A 84 2.34 11.55 -4.48
N PRO A 85 1.20 12.25 -4.53
CA PRO A 85 0.59 12.78 -3.32
C PRO A 85 0.13 11.67 -2.37
N SER A 86 -0.38 10.54 -2.86
CA SER A 86 -0.75 9.42 -2.00
C SER A 86 0.45 8.85 -1.23
N ARG A 87 1.58 8.66 -1.91
CA ARG A 87 2.84 8.22 -1.29
C ARG A 87 3.39 9.26 -0.31
N CYS A 88 3.20 10.56 -0.60
CA CYS A 88 3.55 11.64 0.31
C CYS A 88 2.72 11.57 1.60
N VAL A 89 1.40 11.39 1.49
CA VAL A 89 0.49 11.20 2.62
C VAL A 89 0.89 10.00 3.47
N LEU A 90 1.13 8.84 2.84
CA LEU A 90 1.55 7.61 3.51
C LEU A 90 2.84 7.80 4.32
N MET A 91 3.84 8.45 3.72
CA MET A 91 5.14 8.67 4.36
C MET A 91 5.10 9.69 5.48
N THR A 92 4.29 10.75 5.35
CA THR A 92 4.32 11.91 6.27
C THR A 92 3.22 11.88 7.33
N GLY A 93 2.15 11.09 7.13
CA GLY A 93 0.97 11.12 7.99
C GLY A 93 0.17 12.42 7.90
N GLN A 94 0.39 13.23 6.86
CA GLN A 94 -0.35 14.48 6.59
C GLN A 94 -1.28 14.28 5.39
N HIS A 95 -2.51 14.81 5.43
CA HIS A 95 -3.44 14.74 4.31
C HIS A 95 -3.10 15.75 3.21
N THR A 96 -3.75 15.62 2.04
CA THR A 96 -3.42 16.41 0.85
C THR A 96 -3.59 17.91 0.98
N GLY A 97 -4.31 18.43 1.96
CA GLY A 97 -4.38 19.84 2.29
C GLY A 97 -3.14 20.41 2.98
N HIS A 98 -2.28 19.55 3.54
CA HIS A 98 -1.10 19.93 4.33
C HIS A 98 0.22 19.48 3.71
N VAL A 99 0.24 18.35 2.95
CA VAL A 99 1.47 17.88 2.31
C VAL A 99 2.02 18.87 1.29
N LEU A 100 3.34 18.81 1.09
CA LEU A 100 4.00 19.59 0.04
C LEU A 100 3.58 19.11 -1.36
N ARG A 101 3.50 17.81 -1.58
CA ARG A 101 3.22 17.21 -2.87
C ARG A 101 1.75 16.81 -2.99
N ARG A 102 0.95 17.63 -3.71
CA ARG A 102 -0.52 17.49 -3.85
C ARG A 102 -0.98 17.02 -5.22
N SER A 103 -0.02 16.82 -6.15
CA SER A 103 -0.22 16.32 -7.50
C SER A 103 1.06 15.69 -8.02
N ASN A 104 1.02 14.94 -9.12
CA ASN A 104 2.22 14.43 -9.77
C ASN A 104 3.10 15.54 -10.34
N GLN A 105 2.48 16.65 -10.80
CA GLN A 105 3.17 17.85 -11.28
C GLN A 105 2.71 19.10 -10.51
N SER A 106 3.58 20.09 -10.45
CA SER A 106 3.32 21.41 -9.88
C SER A 106 3.66 22.51 -10.91
N LYS A 107 3.40 23.77 -10.56
CA LYS A 107 3.81 24.95 -11.37
C LYS A 107 5.31 24.99 -11.68
N VAL A 108 6.12 24.41 -10.82
CA VAL A 108 7.59 24.39 -10.94
C VAL A 108 8.14 23.00 -11.31
N GLY A 109 7.29 22.12 -11.82
CA GLY A 109 7.66 20.74 -12.17
C GLY A 109 7.55 19.77 -11.00
N LEU A 110 8.50 18.84 -10.89
CA LEU A 110 8.53 17.82 -9.83
C LEU A 110 9.02 18.45 -8.51
N LEU A 111 8.16 18.47 -7.50
CA LEU A 111 8.54 18.87 -6.14
C LEU A 111 9.26 17.71 -5.43
N SER A 112 10.35 18.05 -4.77
CA SER A 112 11.10 17.15 -3.91
C SER A 112 10.82 17.45 -2.44
N LEU A 113 10.63 16.45 -1.61
CA LEU A 113 10.45 16.65 -0.18
C LEU A 113 11.72 17.25 0.44
N PRO A 114 11.60 18.13 1.46
CA PRO A 114 12.74 18.59 2.24
C PRO A 114 13.41 17.42 2.97
N ALA A 115 14.74 17.47 3.09
CA ALA A 115 15.51 16.42 3.77
C ALA A 115 15.10 16.23 5.24
N GLU A 116 14.62 17.27 5.90
CA GLU A 116 14.18 17.28 7.30
C GLU A 116 12.70 16.83 7.49
N GLN A 117 11.96 16.59 6.40
CA GLN A 117 10.57 16.16 6.48
C GLN A 117 10.42 14.93 7.40
N PRO A 118 9.57 14.99 8.45
CA PRO A 118 9.24 13.82 9.23
C PRO A 118 8.56 12.75 8.34
N THR A 119 9.06 11.52 8.41
CA THR A 119 8.50 10.38 7.69
C THR A 119 8.42 9.16 8.60
N VAL A 120 7.57 8.21 8.25
CA VAL A 120 7.49 6.92 8.95
C VAL A 120 8.83 6.17 8.92
N ALA A 121 9.55 6.18 7.79
CA ALA A 121 10.86 5.54 7.67
C ALA A 121 11.87 6.16 8.63
N ARG A 122 11.94 7.49 8.70
CA ARG A 122 12.84 8.19 9.65
C ARG A 122 12.47 7.94 11.11
N LEU A 123 11.17 7.87 11.44
CA LEU A 123 10.72 7.54 12.78
C LEU A 123 11.20 6.15 13.19
N LEU A 124 11.01 5.17 12.32
CA LEU A 124 11.41 3.78 12.56
C LEU A 124 12.94 3.62 12.58
N GLN A 125 13.67 4.29 11.67
CA GLN A 125 15.14 4.31 11.67
C GLN A 125 15.69 4.84 13.00
N LYS A 126 15.15 5.97 13.49
CA LYS A 126 15.53 6.54 14.80
C LYS A 126 15.22 5.60 15.97
N ALA A 127 14.22 4.74 15.84
CA ALA A 127 13.88 3.71 16.81
C ALA A 127 14.76 2.44 16.70
N GLY A 128 15.76 2.43 15.80
CA GLY A 128 16.73 1.34 15.63
C GLY A 128 16.27 0.24 14.66
N TYR A 129 15.28 0.50 13.82
CA TYR A 129 14.88 -0.41 12.75
C TYR A 129 15.86 -0.32 11.57
N ALA A 130 16.15 -1.46 10.94
CA ALA A 130 16.65 -1.45 9.58
C ALA A 130 15.53 -1.02 8.65
N THR A 131 15.79 -0.09 7.73
CA THR A 131 14.74 0.48 6.86
C THR A 131 15.06 0.24 5.39
N GLY A 132 14.18 -0.46 4.68
CA GLY A 132 14.31 -0.76 3.26
C GLY A 132 13.06 -0.36 2.47
N GLY A 133 13.27 0.25 1.29
CA GLY A 133 12.22 0.58 0.35
C GLY A 133 12.50 -0.02 -1.02
N PHE A 134 11.49 -0.61 -1.67
CA PHE A 134 11.67 -1.36 -2.92
C PHE A 134 10.53 -1.06 -3.88
N GLY A 135 10.86 -0.54 -5.06
CA GLY A 135 9.91 -0.20 -6.11
C GLY A 135 9.84 1.29 -6.41
N LYS A 136 8.64 1.86 -6.47
CA LYS A 136 8.42 3.26 -6.88
C LYS A 136 8.43 4.22 -5.69
N TRP A 137 9.26 5.27 -5.79
CA TRP A 137 9.36 6.32 -4.76
C TRP A 137 8.49 7.54 -5.07
N GLY A 138 8.91 8.36 -6.02
CA GLY A 138 8.14 9.50 -6.51
C GLY A 138 8.17 10.77 -5.66
N LEU A 139 8.99 10.88 -4.62
CA LEU A 139 9.04 12.03 -3.72
C LEU A 139 10.35 12.84 -3.78
N GLY A 140 11.25 12.41 -4.67
CA GLY A 140 12.52 13.08 -4.97
C GLY A 140 13.42 12.20 -5.83
N ASN A 141 14.12 12.84 -6.78
CA ASN A 141 15.04 12.17 -7.70
C ASN A 141 16.49 12.25 -7.20
N PRO A 142 17.41 11.42 -7.70
CA PRO A 142 18.83 11.54 -7.38
C PRO A 142 19.34 12.98 -7.56
N GLY A 143 20.08 13.45 -6.55
CA GLY A 143 20.57 14.85 -6.51
C GLY A 143 19.59 15.86 -5.88
N THR A 144 18.41 15.41 -5.42
CA THR A 144 17.47 16.28 -4.69
C THR A 144 17.42 15.93 -3.20
N THR A 145 16.81 16.79 -2.39
CA THR A 145 16.67 16.59 -0.94
C THR A 145 15.74 15.42 -0.57
N GLY A 146 14.74 15.13 -1.41
CA GLY A 146 13.69 14.15 -1.13
C GLY A 146 14.01 12.72 -1.55
N VAL A 147 15.28 12.39 -1.76
CA VAL A 147 15.68 10.99 -2.00
C VAL A 147 15.39 10.12 -0.77
N PRO A 148 15.06 8.84 -0.95
CA PRO A 148 14.67 7.97 0.16
C PRO A 148 15.70 7.90 1.30
N GLU A 149 16.98 7.86 0.97
CA GLU A 149 18.09 7.80 1.93
C GLU A 149 18.15 9.04 2.83
N ASN A 150 17.76 10.20 2.33
CA ASN A 150 17.62 11.42 3.16
C ASN A 150 16.37 11.40 4.02
N LEU A 151 15.39 10.55 3.71
CA LEU A 151 14.09 10.51 4.36
C LEU A 151 13.92 9.29 5.27
N GLY A 152 15.03 8.60 5.59
CA GLY A 152 15.08 7.58 6.62
C GLY A 152 15.12 6.14 6.12
N PHE A 153 15.42 5.89 4.84
CA PHE A 153 15.70 4.55 4.33
C PHE A 153 17.20 4.28 4.32
N ASP A 154 17.64 3.19 4.95
CA ASP A 154 19.02 2.71 4.88
C ASP A 154 19.33 2.16 3.49
N VAL A 155 18.33 1.49 2.89
CA VAL A 155 18.40 0.98 1.52
C VAL A 155 17.14 1.36 0.77
N PHE A 156 17.29 1.88 -0.44
CA PHE A 156 16.20 1.99 -1.40
C PHE A 156 16.66 1.45 -2.75
N PHE A 157 15.82 0.58 -3.36
CA PHE A 157 16.10 0.00 -4.66
C PHE A 157 14.85 0.03 -5.55
N GLY A 158 14.96 0.67 -6.72
CA GLY A 158 13.85 0.75 -7.68
C GLY A 158 13.85 2.05 -8.48
N TYR A 159 12.67 2.61 -8.66
CA TYR A 159 12.41 3.81 -9.42
C TYR A 159 12.29 5.03 -8.51
N TYR A 160 13.16 6.02 -8.67
CA TYR A 160 13.02 7.30 -7.96
C TYR A 160 12.05 8.24 -8.66
N ASP A 161 12.05 8.20 -9.99
CA ASP A 161 11.21 9.04 -10.85
C ASP A 161 9.87 8.37 -11.21
N GLN A 162 8.80 9.17 -11.29
CA GLN A 162 7.46 8.68 -11.61
C GLN A 162 7.35 8.20 -13.06
N VAL A 163 8.01 8.89 -14.00
CA VAL A 163 7.95 8.56 -15.43
C VAL A 163 8.77 7.31 -15.72
N HIS A 164 9.96 7.21 -15.12
CA HIS A 164 10.81 6.03 -15.23
C HIS A 164 10.09 4.74 -14.76
N ALA A 165 9.20 4.85 -13.78
CA ALA A 165 8.44 3.71 -13.26
C ALA A 165 7.41 3.12 -14.24
N HIS A 166 7.20 3.73 -15.42
CA HIS A 166 6.40 3.16 -16.50
C HIS A 166 7.19 2.18 -17.39
N ASP A 167 8.52 2.14 -17.24
CA ASP A 167 9.40 1.27 -18.03
C ASP A 167 9.75 0.00 -17.27
N TYR A 168 9.00 -1.07 -17.54
CA TYR A 168 9.23 -2.37 -16.92
C TYR A 168 10.43 -3.15 -17.50
N TYR A 169 10.90 -2.74 -18.67
CA TYR A 169 12.08 -3.32 -19.35
C TYR A 169 13.25 -2.33 -19.40
N THR A 170 13.39 -1.57 -18.32
CA THR A 170 14.41 -0.53 -18.19
C THR A 170 15.84 -1.10 -18.21
N ASP A 171 16.77 -0.31 -18.73
CA ASP A 171 18.22 -0.62 -18.75
C ASP A 171 18.92 -0.33 -17.41
N TYR A 172 18.21 0.29 -16.45
CA TYR A 172 18.74 0.50 -15.10
C TYR A 172 17.64 0.67 -14.06
N LEU A 173 17.96 0.34 -12.83
CA LEU A 173 17.24 0.80 -11.61
C LEU A 173 18.19 1.65 -10.75
N VAL A 174 17.70 2.18 -9.65
CA VAL A 174 18.52 3.03 -8.77
C VAL A 174 18.60 2.40 -7.38
N ARG A 175 19.83 2.32 -6.85
CA ARG A 175 20.09 1.92 -5.45
C ARG A 175 20.80 3.07 -4.73
N ASN A 176 20.15 3.63 -3.70
CA ASN A 176 20.72 4.71 -2.90
C ASN A 176 21.36 5.80 -3.78
N SER A 177 20.56 6.38 -4.69
CA SER A 177 20.95 7.39 -5.68
C SER A 177 21.95 6.96 -6.75
N ALA A 178 22.48 5.72 -6.70
CA ALA A 178 23.38 5.19 -7.72
C ALA A 178 22.61 4.36 -8.74
N LYS A 179 22.89 4.56 -10.04
CA LYS A 179 22.35 3.71 -11.11
C LYS A 179 22.93 2.30 -11.03
N VAL A 180 22.03 1.32 -11.09
CA VAL A 180 22.36 -0.11 -11.20
C VAL A 180 21.95 -0.55 -12.61
N PRO A 181 22.88 -0.75 -13.52
CA PRO A 181 22.57 -1.09 -14.91
C PRO A 181 22.08 -2.54 -15.02
N TYR A 182 21.15 -2.78 -15.94
CA TYR A 182 20.69 -4.08 -16.37
C TYR A 182 20.92 -4.23 -17.86
N GLN A 183 21.55 -5.33 -18.24
CA GLN A 183 21.68 -5.66 -19.66
C GLN A 183 20.41 -6.38 -20.10
N GLN A 184 19.60 -5.69 -20.90
CA GLN A 184 18.40 -6.26 -21.49
C GLN A 184 18.80 -7.33 -22.53
N SER A 185 18.10 -8.47 -22.51
CA SER A 185 18.29 -9.53 -23.51
C SER A 185 17.67 -9.19 -24.86
N GLY A 186 16.75 -8.22 -24.88
CA GLY A 186 15.91 -7.89 -26.04
C GLY A 186 14.73 -8.85 -26.26
N ASN A 187 14.59 -9.88 -25.42
CA ASN A 187 13.53 -10.88 -25.55
C ASN A 187 12.36 -10.66 -24.56
N HIS A 188 12.40 -9.59 -23.77
CA HIS A 188 11.40 -9.23 -22.78
C HIS A 188 11.04 -10.39 -21.83
N THR A 189 12.05 -11.05 -21.31
CA THR A 189 11.92 -12.19 -20.39
C THR A 189 11.68 -11.73 -18.95
N TRP A 190 11.42 -12.67 -18.03
CA TRP A 190 11.34 -12.39 -16.59
C TRP A 190 12.66 -11.84 -16.02
N GLN A 191 13.81 -12.17 -16.62
CA GLN A 191 15.12 -11.61 -16.26
C GLN A 191 15.29 -10.16 -16.70
N ASP A 192 14.57 -9.74 -17.74
CA ASP A 192 14.56 -8.34 -18.20
C ASP A 192 13.53 -7.49 -17.46
N TYR A 193 12.58 -8.14 -16.77
CA TYR A 193 11.45 -7.47 -16.13
C TYR A 193 11.82 -6.90 -14.77
N SER A 194 11.83 -5.59 -14.65
CA SER A 194 12.29 -4.84 -13.47
C SER A 194 11.63 -5.24 -12.16
N HIS A 195 10.33 -5.57 -12.20
CA HIS A 195 9.59 -5.99 -11.02
C HIS A 195 10.19 -7.26 -10.39
N THR A 196 10.70 -8.21 -11.21
CA THR A 196 11.39 -9.42 -10.71
C THR A 196 12.55 -9.03 -9.80
N HIS A 197 13.41 -8.10 -10.26
CA HIS A 197 14.55 -7.63 -9.48
C HIS A 197 14.14 -6.88 -8.21
N ILE A 198 13.07 -6.08 -8.28
CA ILE A 198 12.54 -5.34 -7.13
C ILE A 198 12.03 -6.28 -6.04
N VAL A 199 11.30 -7.33 -6.42
CA VAL A 199 10.81 -8.33 -5.47
C VAL A 199 11.94 -9.15 -4.87
N ASP A 200 12.91 -9.57 -5.68
CA ASP A 200 14.07 -10.34 -5.20
C ASP A 200 14.89 -9.54 -4.19
N GLU A 201 15.10 -8.24 -4.41
CA GLU A 201 15.77 -7.35 -3.45
C GLU A 201 14.91 -7.10 -2.19
N THR A 202 13.58 -7.07 -2.32
CA THR A 202 12.67 -7.03 -1.17
C THR A 202 12.86 -8.25 -0.26
N LEU A 203 12.84 -9.45 -0.86
CA LEU A 203 12.99 -10.72 -0.12
C LEU A 203 14.39 -10.88 0.48
N LYS A 204 15.41 -10.45 -0.24
CA LYS A 204 16.80 -10.42 0.24
C LYS A 204 16.96 -9.50 1.44
N PHE A 205 16.41 -8.30 1.40
CA PHE A 205 16.44 -7.37 2.55
C PHE A 205 15.79 -7.99 3.80
N ILE A 206 14.64 -8.65 3.66
CA ILE A 206 13.96 -9.33 4.76
C ILE A 206 14.87 -10.42 5.35
N GLU A 207 15.51 -11.24 4.50
CA GLU A 207 16.40 -12.30 4.93
C GLU A 207 17.66 -11.77 5.65
N GLU A 208 18.28 -10.72 5.13
CA GLU A 208 19.46 -10.06 5.71
C GLU A 208 19.17 -9.40 7.07
N ASN A 209 17.92 -9.06 7.34
CA ASN A 209 17.52 -8.37 8.57
C ASN A 209 16.67 -9.21 9.53
N LYS A 210 16.53 -10.52 9.32
CA LYS A 210 15.67 -11.41 10.12
C LYS A 210 15.95 -11.43 11.62
N ASP A 211 17.16 -11.08 12.02
CA ASP A 211 17.62 -11.13 13.41
C ASP A 211 17.50 -9.79 14.17
N ARG A 212 17.00 -8.74 13.50
CA ARG A 212 16.76 -7.41 14.07
C ARG A 212 15.44 -6.81 13.54
N PRO A 213 14.82 -5.86 14.26
CA PRO A 213 13.61 -5.25 13.78
C PRO A 213 13.85 -4.49 12.46
N PHE A 214 12.94 -4.64 11.51
CA PHE A 214 13.02 -3.95 10.22
C PHE A 214 11.68 -3.37 9.79
N PHE A 215 11.77 -2.32 8.99
CA PHE A 215 10.68 -1.77 8.21
C PHE A 215 10.96 -1.99 6.72
N CYS A 216 10.05 -2.66 6.04
CA CYS A 216 10.10 -2.90 4.61
C CYS A 216 8.92 -2.20 3.92
N TYR A 217 9.22 -1.23 3.05
CA TYR A 217 8.26 -0.58 2.17
C TYR A 217 8.32 -1.21 0.79
N ALA A 218 7.45 -2.17 0.53
CA ALA A 218 7.31 -2.86 -0.75
C ALA A 218 6.35 -2.06 -1.65
N ALA A 219 6.88 -1.00 -2.26
CA ALA A 219 6.14 -0.07 -3.14
C ALA A 219 6.13 -0.57 -4.59
N TRP A 220 5.49 -1.72 -4.80
CA TRP A 220 5.53 -2.44 -6.06
C TRP A 220 4.75 -1.71 -7.15
N THR A 221 5.31 -1.71 -8.38
CA THR A 221 4.77 -0.94 -9.49
C THR A 221 3.54 -1.61 -10.17
N PRO A 222 3.45 -2.96 -10.29
CA PRO A 222 2.24 -3.55 -10.85
C PRO A 222 0.99 -3.24 -10.01
N PRO A 223 -0.19 -3.04 -10.68
CA PRO A 223 -0.43 -3.15 -12.12
C PRO A 223 -0.44 -1.80 -12.87
N HIS A 224 0.43 -0.83 -12.53
CA HIS A 224 0.50 0.48 -13.20
C HIS A 224 0.78 0.34 -14.72
N ASP A 225 0.28 1.28 -15.53
CA ASP A 225 0.64 1.36 -16.94
C ASP A 225 2.12 1.84 -17.11
N GLU A 226 2.81 1.36 -18.18
CA GLU A 226 2.32 0.62 -19.33
C GLU A 226 2.06 -0.84 -18.95
N TRP A 227 0.93 -1.40 -19.46
CA TRP A 227 0.56 -2.77 -19.13
C TRP A 227 1.30 -3.76 -20.02
N VAL A 228 2.52 -4.05 -19.63
CA VAL A 228 3.41 -5.02 -20.29
C VAL A 228 3.90 -6.05 -19.28
N ILE A 229 3.93 -7.30 -19.70
CA ILE A 229 4.33 -8.43 -18.85
C ILE A 229 4.88 -9.54 -19.74
N PRO A 230 5.91 -10.31 -19.31
CA PRO A 230 6.47 -11.41 -20.11
C PRO A 230 5.47 -12.51 -20.45
N ASP A 231 4.49 -12.76 -19.58
CA ASP A 231 3.51 -13.83 -19.75
C ASP A 231 2.14 -13.43 -19.22
N ASN A 232 1.13 -13.44 -20.07
CA ASN A 232 -0.28 -13.22 -19.72
C ASN A 232 -1.14 -14.50 -19.89
N THR A 233 -0.51 -15.66 -19.94
CA THR A 233 -1.16 -16.96 -20.20
C THR A 233 -2.42 -17.21 -19.37
N PRO A 234 -2.50 -16.86 -18.06
CA PRO A 234 -3.72 -17.08 -17.27
C PRO A 234 -4.97 -16.37 -17.84
N PHE A 235 -4.79 -15.37 -18.70
CA PHE A 235 -5.87 -14.55 -19.28
C PHE A 235 -5.87 -14.52 -20.79
N SER A 236 -5.02 -15.30 -21.45
CA SER A 236 -4.89 -15.33 -22.92
C SER A 236 -6.18 -15.71 -23.65
N ASP A 237 -7.02 -16.55 -23.02
CA ASP A 237 -8.32 -17.03 -23.53
C ASP A 237 -9.48 -16.05 -23.27
N LYS A 238 -9.28 -15.00 -22.50
CA LYS A 238 -10.34 -14.06 -22.16
C LYS A 238 -10.70 -13.18 -23.36
N PRO A 239 -11.98 -12.79 -23.52
CA PRO A 239 -12.43 -11.91 -24.61
C PRO A 239 -12.13 -10.44 -24.36
N TRP A 240 -11.00 -10.14 -23.70
CA TRP A 240 -10.56 -8.79 -23.34
C TRP A 240 -9.51 -8.26 -24.31
N PRO A 241 -9.38 -6.95 -24.43
CA PRO A 241 -8.23 -6.32 -25.08
C PRO A 241 -6.90 -6.82 -24.48
N LEU A 242 -5.83 -6.82 -25.28
CA LEU A 242 -4.52 -7.29 -24.82
C LEU A 242 -4.04 -6.55 -23.57
N GLU A 243 -4.23 -5.25 -23.53
CA GLU A 243 -3.86 -4.40 -22.39
C GLU A 243 -4.57 -4.86 -21.10
N MET A 244 -5.83 -5.26 -21.20
CA MET A 244 -6.60 -5.75 -20.04
C MET A 244 -6.18 -7.16 -19.61
N LYS A 245 -5.76 -8.01 -20.55
CA LYS A 245 -5.14 -9.31 -20.22
C LYS A 245 -3.82 -9.10 -19.48
N ASN A 246 -3.01 -8.18 -19.97
CA ASN A 246 -1.73 -7.82 -19.33
C ASN A 246 -1.96 -7.21 -17.95
N TYR A 247 -2.89 -6.26 -17.80
CA TYR A 247 -3.26 -5.71 -16.51
C TYR A 247 -3.66 -6.79 -15.50
N ALA A 248 -4.57 -7.68 -15.89
CA ALA A 248 -5.02 -8.77 -15.04
C ALA A 248 -3.86 -9.71 -14.65
N ALA A 249 -2.95 -9.99 -15.60
CA ALA A 249 -1.74 -10.78 -15.34
C ALA A 249 -0.76 -10.07 -14.39
N MET A 250 -0.65 -8.74 -14.46
CA MET A 250 0.15 -7.94 -13.54
C MET A 250 -0.44 -7.93 -12.12
N VAL A 251 -1.77 -7.90 -11.97
CA VAL A 251 -2.45 -8.08 -10.67
C VAL A 251 -2.15 -9.46 -10.10
N ALA A 252 -2.27 -10.52 -10.93
CA ALA A 252 -1.96 -11.89 -10.52
C ALA A 252 -0.47 -12.09 -10.16
N LEU A 253 0.45 -11.40 -10.85
CA LEU A 253 1.87 -11.38 -10.51
C LEU A 253 2.10 -10.75 -9.13
N ALA A 254 1.53 -9.59 -8.88
CA ALA A 254 1.63 -8.93 -7.58
C ALA A 254 1.08 -9.80 -6.45
N ASP A 255 -0.04 -10.48 -6.67
CA ASP A 255 -0.58 -11.47 -5.73
C ASP A 255 0.39 -12.62 -5.45
N LYS A 256 0.97 -13.20 -6.51
CA LYS A 256 1.98 -14.26 -6.39
C LYS A 256 3.16 -13.80 -5.54
N ASP A 257 3.60 -12.57 -5.70
CA ASP A 257 4.74 -12.01 -4.98
C ASP A 257 4.40 -11.66 -3.52
N VAL A 258 3.15 -11.29 -3.21
CA VAL A 258 2.64 -11.28 -1.82
C VAL A 258 2.75 -12.67 -1.20
N GLY A 259 2.39 -13.72 -1.95
CA GLY A 259 2.54 -15.12 -1.51
C GLY A 259 4.00 -15.49 -1.23
N ARG A 260 4.95 -15.10 -2.11
CA ARG A 260 6.40 -15.32 -1.91
C ARG A 260 6.91 -14.61 -0.65
N LEU A 261 6.46 -13.39 -0.41
CA LEU A 261 6.84 -12.64 0.79
C LEU A 261 6.32 -13.32 2.07
N MET A 262 5.04 -13.71 2.11
CA MET A 262 4.46 -14.44 3.25
C MET A 262 5.19 -15.77 3.50
N GLN A 263 5.49 -16.51 2.44
CA GLN A 263 6.26 -17.76 2.53
C GLN A 263 7.67 -17.52 3.08
N LYS A 264 8.37 -16.50 2.61
CA LYS A 264 9.71 -16.13 3.11
C LYS A 264 9.71 -15.85 4.62
N LEU A 265 8.71 -15.12 5.13
CA LEU A 265 8.59 -14.85 6.56
C LEU A 265 8.37 -16.14 7.38
N GLN A 266 7.61 -17.09 6.86
CA GLN A 266 7.40 -18.40 7.49
C GLN A 266 8.69 -19.23 7.49
N GLU A 267 9.39 -19.32 6.35
CA GLU A 267 10.67 -20.01 6.21
C GLU A 267 11.75 -19.48 7.17
N LEU A 268 11.75 -18.18 7.41
CA LEU A 268 12.67 -17.51 8.33
C LEU A 268 12.23 -17.59 9.81
N GLY A 269 11.02 -18.09 10.09
CA GLY A 269 10.47 -18.19 11.45
C GLY A 269 10.18 -16.85 12.12
N ILE A 270 9.88 -15.80 11.34
CA ILE A 270 9.62 -14.44 11.82
C ILE A 270 8.21 -13.94 11.53
N ALA A 271 7.34 -14.78 10.94
CA ALA A 271 5.98 -14.41 10.59
C ALA A 271 5.17 -13.90 11.80
N ASP A 272 5.25 -14.57 12.95
CA ASP A 272 4.49 -14.21 14.15
C ASP A 272 4.95 -12.88 14.78
N ASN A 273 6.15 -12.42 14.46
CA ASN A 273 6.69 -11.13 14.90
C ASN A 273 6.67 -10.07 13.77
N THR A 274 5.82 -10.22 12.77
CA THR A 274 5.76 -9.31 11.61
C THR A 274 4.34 -8.82 11.38
N LEU A 275 4.15 -7.49 11.44
CA LEU A 275 2.94 -6.82 11.01
C LEU A 275 3.04 -6.54 9.50
N ILE A 276 2.16 -7.14 8.71
CA ILE A 276 2.01 -6.85 7.28
C ILE A 276 0.78 -5.96 7.10
N MET A 277 0.94 -4.85 6.39
CA MET A 277 -0.15 -4.01 5.88
C MET A 277 -0.10 -4.00 4.36
N PHE A 278 -1.25 -4.16 3.72
CA PHE A 278 -1.41 -4.19 2.26
C PHE A 278 -2.42 -3.14 1.82
N SER A 279 -2.10 -2.37 0.78
CA SER A 279 -3.01 -1.38 0.18
C SER A 279 -2.63 -1.07 -1.27
N SER A 280 -3.40 -0.16 -1.89
CA SER A 280 -3.08 0.51 -3.17
C SER A 280 -2.95 2.01 -2.97
N ASP A 281 -2.16 2.67 -3.81
CA ASP A 281 -1.91 4.12 -3.67
C ASP A 281 -3.07 4.99 -4.21
N ASN A 282 -3.90 4.47 -5.09
CA ASN A 282 -5.14 5.10 -5.59
C ASN A 282 -6.05 4.06 -6.26
N GLY A 283 -7.19 4.49 -6.76
CA GLY A 283 -8.06 3.65 -7.58
C GLY A 283 -7.49 3.35 -8.97
N ALA A 284 -8.07 2.36 -9.65
CA ALA A 284 -7.66 1.94 -10.99
C ALA A 284 -7.87 3.01 -12.06
N ASN A 285 -7.20 2.84 -13.20
CA ASN A 285 -7.44 3.65 -14.40
C ASN A 285 -8.85 3.43 -14.97
N ASP A 286 -9.37 4.43 -15.71
CA ASP A 286 -10.70 4.40 -16.35
C ASP A 286 -10.89 3.18 -17.29
N GLU A 287 -9.91 2.84 -18.10
CA GLU A 287 -9.96 1.68 -19.01
C GLU A 287 -10.16 0.37 -18.25
N CYS A 288 -9.50 0.21 -17.09
CA CYS A 288 -9.66 -0.97 -16.23
C CYS A 288 -11.04 -1.01 -15.58
N VAL A 289 -11.60 0.15 -15.24
CA VAL A 289 -12.95 0.25 -14.68
C VAL A 289 -14.01 -0.15 -15.70
N GLU A 290 -13.90 0.35 -16.93
CA GLU A 290 -14.85 0.06 -18.01
C GLU A 290 -14.83 -1.42 -18.43
N GLN A 291 -13.66 -2.04 -18.51
CA GLN A 291 -13.49 -3.39 -19.05
C GLN A 291 -13.57 -4.48 -17.96
N LEU A 292 -13.06 -4.23 -16.78
CA LEU A 292 -12.88 -5.23 -15.72
C LEU A 292 -13.69 -4.93 -14.46
N GLY A 293 -14.22 -3.70 -14.31
CA GLY A 293 -14.95 -3.30 -13.12
C GLY A 293 -14.04 -3.08 -11.90
N SER A 294 -12.81 -2.63 -12.13
CA SER A 294 -11.73 -2.53 -11.14
C SER A 294 -12.03 -1.63 -9.93
N THR A 295 -13.10 -0.81 -9.96
CA THR A 295 -13.57 -0.05 -8.78
C THR A 295 -14.63 -0.76 -7.94
N GLY A 296 -15.02 -1.99 -8.32
CA GLY A 296 -16.08 -2.73 -7.62
C GLY A 296 -17.47 -2.07 -7.73
N GLY A 297 -17.69 -1.22 -8.74
CA GLY A 297 -18.94 -0.49 -8.98
C GLY A 297 -19.02 0.87 -8.27
N LEU A 298 -17.96 1.32 -7.61
CA LEU A 298 -17.83 2.66 -7.05
C LEU A 298 -17.65 3.70 -8.19
N ARG A 299 -18.17 4.90 -7.99
CA ARG A 299 -18.08 6.00 -8.96
C ARG A 299 -16.67 6.56 -9.05
N GLY A 300 -16.25 6.93 -10.27
CA GLY A 300 -14.95 7.55 -10.53
C GLY A 300 -13.83 6.50 -10.66
N TYR A 301 -12.62 6.99 -10.79
CA TYR A 301 -11.40 6.23 -11.05
C TYR A 301 -10.19 7.12 -10.72
N LYS A 302 -8.97 6.65 -10.93
CA LYS A 302 -7.72 7.42 -10.76
C LYS A 302 -7.88 8.88 -11.24
N ARG A 303 -7.39 9.85 -10.47
CA ARG A 303 -7.55 11.31 -10.64
C ARG A 303 -8.94 11.86 -10.32
N SER A 304 -9.80 11.06 -9.67
CA SER A 304 -11.11 11.50 -9.20
C SER A 304 -11.23 11.34 -7.69
N LEU A 305 -11.78 12.34 -7.00
CA LEU A 305 -12.06 12.23 -5.55
C LEU A 305 -13.44 11.60 -5.23
N TYR A 306 -14.14 11.04 -6.23
CA TYR A 306 -15.20 10.08 -5.96
C TYR A 306 -14.64 8.77 -5.40
N GLU A 307 -15.52 7.96 -4.80
CA GLU A 307 -15.10 6.72 -4.08
C GLU A 307 -14.19 5.83 -4.92
N GLY A 308 -14.48 5.61 -6.21
CA GLY A 308 -13.68 4.75 -7.09
C GLY A 308 -12.24 5.22 -7.32
N GLY A 309 -11.95 6.50 -7.07
CA GLY A 309 -10.59 7.03 -7.23
C GLY A 309 -9.76 7.02 -5.95
N ILE A 310 -10.39 6.96 -4.77
CA ILE A 310 -9.73 7.06 -3.46
C ILE A 310 -10.02 5.89 -2.52
N ARG A 311 -11.08 5.10 -2.72
CA ARG A 311 -11.32 3.89 -1.94
C ARG A 311 -10.29 2.83 -2.33
N ALA A 312 -9.49 2.39 -1.37
CA ALA A 312 -8.42 1.43 -1.58
C ALA A 312 -8.68 0.14 -0.78
N PRO A 313 -8.23 -1.03 -1.26
CA PRO A 313 -8.18 -2.20 -0.40
C PRO A 313 -7.23 -1.93 0.76
N PHE A 314 -7.58 -2.37 1.96
CA PHE A 314 -6.66 -2.32 3.10
C PHE A 314 -6.82 -3.57 3.95
N ILE A 315 -5.71 -4.30 4.12
CA ILE A 315 -5.63 -5.54 4.87
C ILE A 315 -4.45 -5.44 5.82
N ALA A 316 -4.63 -5.86 7.08
CA ALA A 316 -3.55 -5.97 8.04
C ALA A 316 -3.51 -7.38 8.63
N SER A 317 -2.33 -7.99 8.68
CA SER A 317 -2.11 -9.30 9.28
C SER A 317 -0.92 -9.25 10.24
N TRP A 318 -1.12 -9.78 11.42
CA TRP A 318 -0.10 -9.96 12.45
C TRP A 318 -0.45 -11.19 13.26
N PRO A 319 0.10 -12.36 12.91
CA PRO A 319 -0.23 -13.61 13.56
C PRO A 319 -0.07 -13.54 15.10
N GLY A 320 -1.08 -14.07 15.81
CA GLY A 320 -1.10 -14.02 17.28
C GLY A 320 -1.44 -12.66 17.92
N LYS A 321 -1.59 -11.60 17.13
CA LYS A 321 -1.97 -10.25 17.61
C LYS A 321 -3.28 -9.78 16.98
N ILE A 322 -3.46 -9.91 15.66
CA ILE A 322 -4.70 -9.60 14.96
C ILE A 322 -5.54 -10.87 14.88
N GLN A 323 -6.83 -10.78 15.23
CA GLN A 323 -7.77 -11.89 15.11
C GLN A 323 -7.98 -12.25 13.64
N PRO A 324 -7.67 -13.49 13.20
CA PRO A 324 -7.83 -13.91 11.82
C PRO A 324 -9.29 -13.83 11.34
N GLY A 325 -9.48 -13.50 10.05
CA GLY A 325 -10.77 -13.50 9.37
C GLY A 325 -11.73 -12.40 9.83
N THR A 326 -11.22 -11.37 10.52
CA THR A 326 -12.05 -10.25 10.98
C THR A 326 -12.19 -9.17 9.92
N THR A 327 -13.24 -8.38 10.06
CA THR A 327 -13.49 -7.18 9.24
C THR A 327 -13.72 -5.97 10.13
N SER A 328 -13.35 -4.79 9.64
CA SER A 328 -13.57 -3.53 10.34
C SER A 328 -14.23 -2.51 9.41
N ASP A 329 -15.24 -1.80 9.93
CA ASP A 329 -15.89 -0.66 9.28
C ASP A 329 -15.26 0.68 9.69
N LEU A 330 -14.18 0.65 10.48
CA LEU A 330 -13.44 1.86 10.83
C LEU A 330 -13.07 2.64 9.57
N VAL A 331 -13.44 3.91 9.55
CA VAL A 331 -13.02 4.84 8.50
C VAL A 331 -11.55 5.17 8.72
N THR A 332 -10.69 4.75 7.80
CA THR A 332 -9.23 4.94 7.87
C THR A 332 -8.66 5.36 6.52
N SER A 333 -7.47 5.90 6.51
CA SER A 333 -6.77 6.31 5.29
C SER A 333 -5.26 6.08 5.44
N SER A 334 -4.52 6.17 4.35
CA SER A 334 -3.05 6.10 4.36
C SER A 334 -2.38 7.09 5.33
N VAL A 335 -3.07 8.17 5.69
CA VAL A 335 -2.61 9.14 6.70
C VAL A 335 -2.38 8.50 8.08
N ASP A 336 -3.05 7.38 8.36
CA ASP A 336 -3.04 6.67 9.64
C ASP A 336 -1.83 5.73 9.79
N PHE A 337 -1.09 5.47 8.72
CA PHE A 337 0.03 4.54 8.78
C PHE A 337 1.15 5.02 9.72
N LEU A 338 1.57 6.28 9.58
CA LEU A 338 2.66 6.82 10.41
C LEU A 338 2.32 6.79 11.92
N PRO A 339 1.16 7.31 12.39
CA PRO A 339 0.81 7.25 13.81
C PRO A 339 0.57 5.82 14.30
N THR A 340 0.09 4.91 13.45
CA THR A 340 -0.04 3.48 13.79
C THR A 340 1.33 2.83 13.97
N ALA A 341 2.27 3.07 13.05
CA ALA A 341 3.64 2.57 13.17
C ALA A 341 4.35 3.12 14.43
N ALA A 342 4.12 4.40 14.75
CA ALA A 342 4.61 5.00 15.99
C ALA A 342 4.08 4.27 17.23
N ASP A 343 2.77 4.01 17.28
CA ASP A 343 2.11 3.34 18.40
C ASP A 343 2.57 1.87 18.52
N VAL A 344 2.74 1.15 17.40
CA VAL A 344 3.28 -0.22 17.37
C VAL A 344 4.64 -0.33 18.06
N ILE A 345 5.47 0.70 17.96
CA ILE A 345 6.82 0.72 18.56
C ILE A 345 6.87 1.45 19.91
N GLY A 346 5.74 1.91 20.43
CA GLY A 346 5.66 2.68 21.68
C GLY A 346 6.26 4.08 21.58
N ALA A 347 6.30 4.69 20.40
CA ALA A 347 6.78 6.05 20.17
C ALA A 347 5.62 7.02 19.92
N SER A 348 5.92 8.34 20.04
CA SER A 348 4.95 9.37 19.67
C SER A 348 5.08 9.72 18.18
N ALA A 349 3.95 9.84 17.50
CA ALA A 349 3.91 10.41 16.15
C ALA A 349 4.32 11.89 16.17
N PRO A 350 4.89 12.42 15.07
CA PRO A 350 5.14 13.86 14.93
C PRO A 350 3.86 14.68 15.12
N SER A 351 3.97 15.86 15.75
CA SER A 351 2.82 16.75 16.01
C SER A 351 2.16 17.30 14.74
N SER A 352 2.85 17.23 13.61
CA SER A 352 2.32 17.59 12.27
C SER A 352 1.44 16.52 11.65
N THR A 353 1.24 15.38 12.31
CA THR A 353 0.45 14.26 11.77
C THR A 353 -1.04 14.54 11.87
N ASP A 354 -1.76 14.39 10.75
CA ASP A 354 -3.23 14.51 10.68
C ASP A 354 -3.93 13.18 10.98
N GLY A 355 -3.21 12.06 10.87
CA GLY A 355 -3.73 10.72 11.08
C GLY A 355 -3.94 10.34 12.54
N ILE A 356 -4.57 9.21 12.74
CA ILE A 356 -4.77 8.56 14.04
C ILE A 356 -4.13 7.16 14.04
N SER A 357 -3.75 6.65 15.22
CA SER A 357 -3.37 5.25 15.33
C SER A 357 -4.61 4.36 15.25
N ILE A 358 -4.57 3.36 14.38
CA ILE A 358 -5.60 2.31 14.29
C ILE A 358 -5.17 1.03 15.02
N LEU A 359 -4.05 1.06 15.74
CA LEU A 359 -3.54 -0.09 16.49
C LEU A 359 -4.58 -0.68 17.46
N PRO A 360 -5.39 0.11 18.21
CA PRO A 360 -6.44 -0.47 19.06
C PRO A 360 -7.40 -1.35 18.25
N THR A 361 -7.89 -0.89 17.09
CA THR A 361 -8.75 -1.68 16.20
C THR A 361 -8.05 -2.96 15.72
N LEU A 362 -6.79 -2.88 15.30
CA LEU A 362 -6.01 -4.03 14.84
C LEU A 362 -5.89 -5.10 15.95
N LEU A 363 -5.80 -4.68 17.20
CA LEU A 363 -5.71 -5.57 18.37
C LEU A 363 -7.07 -5.98 18.94
N GLY A 364 -8.19 -5.70 18.25
CA GLY A 364 -9.54 -6.01 18.73
C GLY A 364 -9.95 -5.22 19.98
N LYS A 365 -9.32 -4.07 20.22
CA LYS A 365 -9.63 -3.17 21.34
C LYS A 365 -10.54 -2.03 20.87
N GLU A 366 -11.18 -1.34 21.82
CA GLU A 366 -11.98 -0.15 21.53
C GLU A 366 -11.12 0.96 20.89
N GLN A 367 -11.59 1.48 19.77
CA GLN A 367 -10.99 2.62 19.06
C GLN A 367 -11.53 3.93 19.62
N SER A 368 -10.89 4.45 20.65
CA SER A 368 -11.35 5.66 21.37
C SER A 368 -11.17 6.94 20.56
N LYS A 369 -10.20 6.98 19.65
CA LYS A 369 -9.93 8.14 18.77
C LYS A 369 -10.38 7.81 17.35
N LEU A 370 -11.36 8.56 16.86
CA LEU A 370 -11.84 8.48 15.49
C LEU A 370 -11.46 9.74 14.73
N HIS A 371 -11.49 9.68 13.39
CA HIS A 371 -11.42 10.90 12.58
C HIS A 371 -12.68 11.73 12.75
N ASP A 372 -12.54 13.00 13.02
CA ASP A 372 -13.65 13.96 12.93
C ASP A 372 -14.14 14.04 11.48
N ALA A 373 -13.21 14.08 10.53
CA ALA A 373 -13.47 13.96 9.09
C ALA A 373 -12.20 13.52 8.36
N LEU A 374 -12.35 12.89 7.17
CA LEU A 374 -11.26 12.74 6.22
C LEU A 374 -11.35 13.83 5.16
N TYR A 375 -10.20 14.42 4.80
CA TYR A 375 -10.12 15.48 3.79
C TYR A 375 -9.17 15.10 2.66
N PHE A 376 -9.59 15.42 1.42
CA PHE A 376 -8.83 15.18 0.20
C PHE A 376 -8.90 16.40 -0.72
N GLU A 377 -7.78 16.75 -1.33
CA GLU A 377 -7.72 17.66 -2.47
C GLU A 377 -6.72 17.17 -3.51
N ILE A 378 -6.97 17.47 -4.76
CA ILE A 378 -6.10 17.11 -5.88
C ILE A 378 -6.14 18.20 -6.94
N TYR A 379 -5.03 18.38 -7.67
CA TYR A 379 -4.85 19.46 -8.64
C TYR A 379 -4.74 18.97 -10.09
N GLU A 380 -4.93 17.68 -10.33
CA GLU A 380 -4.92 17.09 -11.67
C GLU A 380 -6.12 16.17 -11.91
N PRO A 381 -6.70 16.18 -13.13
CA PRO A 381 -6.40 17.14 -14.22
C PRO A 381 -6.90 18.55 -13.93
N TYR A 382 -7.68 18.75 -12.88
CA TYR A 382 -8.24 20.00 -12.38
C TYR A 382 -8.38 19.94 -10.85
N PHE A 383 -8.56 21.09 -10.21
CA PHE A 383 -8.69 21.15 -8.75
C PHE A 383 -10.02 20.57 -8.28
N GLN A 384 -9.96 19.65 -7.35
CA GLN A 384 -11.08 18.99 -6.69
C GLN A 384 -10.89 19.01 -5.18
N GLN A 385 -11.98 19.05 -4.44
CA GLN A 385 -12.01 18.84 -2.99
C GLN A 385 -13.06 17.78 -2.62
N SER A 386 -12.77 16.98 -1.62
CA SER A 386 -13.72 16.06 -1.01
C SER A 386 -13.47 15.98 0.50
N ALA A 387 -14.55 15.85 1.28
CA ALA A 387 -14.44 15.53 2.69
C ALA A 387 -15.52 14.50 3.09
N ARG A 388 -15.12 13.53 3.93
CA ARG A 388 -16.01 12.54 4.51
C ARG A 388 -16.23 12.86 6.00
N LEU A 389 -17.49 13.05 6.40
CA LEU A 389 -17.96 13.29 7.76
C LEU A 389 -18.90 12.16 8.17
N GLY A 390 -18.40 11.17 8.89
CA GLY A 390 -19.15 9.96 9.20
C GLY A 390 -19.56 9.20 7.93
N ASP A 391 -20.89 9.04 7.72
CA ASP A 391 -21.44 8.40 6.52
C ASP A 391 -21.65 9.40 5.36
N TRP A 392 -21.51 10.69 5.59
CA TRP A 392 -21.69 11.72 4.57
C TRP A 392 -20.39 12.05 3.86
N LYS A 393 -20.46 12.24 2.54
CA LYS A 393 -19.34 12.71 1.75
C LYS A 393 -19.75 13.89 0.87
N GLY A 394 -18.97 14.97 0.99
CA GLY A 394 -19.05 16.11 0.09
C GLY A 394 -17.96 16.06 -0.98
N TYR A 395 -18.31 16.54 -2.18
CA TYR A 395 -17.41 16.68 -3.31
C TYR A 395 -17.67 18.00 -4.05
N ARG A 396 -16.62 18.70 -4.49
CA ARG A 396 -16.76 19.89 -5.33
C ARG A 396 -15.58 20.13 -6.27
N LEU A 397 -15.84 20.88 -7.34
CA LEU A 397 -14.85 21.32 -8.34
C LEU A 397 -14.46 22.78 -8.12
N GLY A 398 -13.48 23.02 -7.25
CA GLY A 398 -13.05 24.37 -6.87
C GLY A 398 -13.39 24.69 -5.41
N THR A 399 -12.83 25.80 -4.89
CA THR A 399 -12.99 26.17 -3.48
C THR A 399 -14.36 26.76 -3.14
N LYS A 400 -15.13 27.20 -4.16
CA LYS A 400 -16.48 27.78 -4.01
C LYS A 400 -17.53 27.21 -5.00
N ALA A 401 -17.18 26.09 -5.68
CA ALA A 401 -18.17 25.40 -6.51
C ALA A 401 -19.29 24.79 -5.66
N PRO A 402 -20.51 24.64 -6.20
CA PRO A 402 -21.58 23.95 -5.48
C PRO A 402 -21.14 22.56 -5.02
N LEU A 403 -21.46 22.22 -3.77
CA LEU A 403 -21.11 20.94 -3.19
C LEU A 403 -22.12 19.88 -3.63
N GLU A 404 -21.62 18.74 -4.09
CA GLU A 404 -22.40 17.50 -4.18
C GLU A 404 -22.31 16.78 -2.83
N LEU A 405 -23.40 16.20 -2.34
CA LEU A 405 -23.48 15.50 -1.05
C LEU A 405 -24.04 14.09 -1.24
N TYR A 406 -23.39 13.10 -0.64
CA TYR A 406 -23.75 11.69 -0.75
C TYR A 406 -23.80 11.03 0.62
N ASP A 407 -24.77 10.13 0.84
CA ASP A 407 -24.83 9.20 1.97
C ASP A 407 -24.14 7.89 1.55
N LEU A 408 -22.90 7.70 1.93
CA LEU A 408 -22.10 6.52 1.54
C LEU A 408 -22.61 5.21 2.15
N LYS A 409 -23.41 5.26 3.21
CA LYS A 409 -24.03 4.08 3.81
C LYS A 409 -25.17 3.54 2.94
N ALA A 410 -25.99 4.43 2.42
CA ALA A 410 -27.13 4.08 1.57
C ALA A 410 -26.74 4.02 0.08
N ASP A 411 -25.80 4.86 -0.35
CA ASP A 411 -25.38 5.03 -1.74
C ASP A 411 -23.83 5.11 -1.85
N PRO A 412 -23.13 4.00 -1.64
CA PRO A 412 -21.66 3.98 -1.74
C PRO A 412 -21.14 4.28 -3.16
N ALA A 413 -22.00 4.22 -4.17
CA ALA A 413 -21.69 4.51 -5.57
C ALA A 413 -21.93 5.97 -5.96
N GLU A 414 -22.31 6.84 -5.01
CA GLU A 414 -22.46 8.30 -5.22
C GLU A 414 -23.38 8.68 -6.40
N LYS A 415 -24.52 7.99 -6.51
CA LYS A 415 -25.47 8.17 -7.63
C LYS A 415 -26.45 9.33 -7.39
N THR A 416 -26.82 9.56 -6.11
CA THR A 416 -27.88 10.48 -5.73
C THR A 416 -27.34 11.65 -4.94
N ASN A 417 -27.26 12.84 -5.57
CA ASN A 417 -26.85 14.05 -4.88
C ASN A 417 -27.96 14.55 -3.94
N LEU A 418 -27.69 14.57 -2.63
CA LEU A 418 -28.59 14.95 -1.57
C LEU A 418 -28.36 16.38 -1.03
N ALA A 419 -27.52 17.20 -1.64
CA ALA A 419 -27.13 18.51 -1.15
C ALA A 419 -28.33 19.44 -0.91
N ALA A 420 -29.33 19.42 -1.79
CA ALA A 420 -30.53 20.24 -1.66
C ALA A 420 -31.42 19.80 -0.46
N ALA A 421 -31.40 18.51 -0.08
CA ALA A 421 -32.19 17.97 0.99
C ALA A 421 -31.55 18.16 2.39
N HIS A 422 -30.21 18.33 2.44
CA HIS A 422 -29.42 18.38 3.68
C HIS A 422 -28.48 19.59 3.75
N PRO A 423 -29.01 20.85 3.69
CA PRO A 423 -28.18 22.06 3.69
C PRO A 423 -27.35 22.22 4.98
N ASP A 424 -27.80 21.67 6.09
CA ASP A 424 -27.07 21.68 7.37
C ASP A 424 -25.79 20.81 7.31
N ILE A 425 -25.84 19.66 6.65
CA ILE A 425 -24.66 18.79 6.43
C ILE A 425 -23.73 19.42 5.41
N VAL A 426 -24.26 20.02 4.34
CA VAL A 426 -23.47 20.79 3.35
C VAL A 426 -22.64 21.84 4.06
N GLY A 427 -23.26 22.67 4.92
CA GLY A 427 -22.53 23.73 5.65
C GLY A 427 -21.44 23.20 6.57
N LYS A 428 -21.63 22.04 7.22
CA LYS A 428 -20.58 21.39 8.05
C LYS A 428 -19.40 20.94 7.19
N ILE A 429 -19.66 20.29 6.05
CA ILE A 429 -18.62 19.79 5.16
C ILE A 429 -17.86 20.94 4.50
N GLU A 430 -18.54 22.02 4.10
CA GLU A 430 -17.89 23.23 3.57
C GLU A 430 -16.97 23.89 4.62
N ALA A 431 -17.37 23.92 5.88
CA ALA A 431 -16.53 24.40 6.96
C ALA A 431 -15.28 23.55 7.14
N ILE A 432 -15.42 22.21 7.09
CA ILE A 432 -14.29 21.26 7.12
C ILE A 432 -13.35 21.51 5.94
N MET A 433 -13.87 21.55 4.71
CA MET A 433 -13.06 21.79 3.50
C MET A 433 -12.31 23.11 3.56
N THR A 434 -12.91 24.14 4.15
CA THR A 434 -12.28 25.44 4.32
C THR A 434 -11.15 25.41 5.36
N ALA A 435 -11.39 24.74 6.48
CA ALA A 435 -10.43 24.65 7.59
C ALA A 435 -9.21 23.75 7.23
N GLN A 436 -9.44 22.69 6.44
CA GLN A 436 -8.40 21.73 6.09
C GLN A 436 -7.58 22.13 4.84
N HIS A 437 -8.06 23.09 4.07
CA HIS A 437 -7.33 23.61 2.92
C HIS A 437 -6.28 24.64 3.33
N THR A 438 -5.00 24.34 3.12
CA THR A 438 -3.91 25.30 3.26
C THR A 438 -3.45 25.76 1.89
N PRO A 439 -3.45 27.08 1.57
CA PRO A 439 -2.93 27.59 0.32
C PRO A 439 -1.48 27.15 0.06
N SER A 440 -1.17 26.81 -1.17
CA SER A 440 0.16 26.38 -1.58
C SER A 440 0.71 27.29 -2.69
N PRO A 441 1.97 27.75 -2.63
CA PRO A 441 2.56 28.52 -3.71
C PRO A 441 2.81 27.71 -4.98
N HIS A 442 2.74 26.38 -4.88
CA HIS A 442 3.06 25.44 -5.96
C HIS A 442 1.84 24.97 -6.75
N TYR A 443 0.63 25.28 -6.27
CA TYR A 443 -0.62 24.80 -6.86
C TYR A 443 -1.66 25.92 -6.84
N ASP A 444 -2.49 25.96 -7.89
CA ASP A 444 -3.65 26.87 -7.95
C ASP A 444 -4.92 26.14 -7.53
N ALA A 445 -5.60 26.69 -6.53
CA ALA A 445 -6.90 26.24 -6.09
C ALA A 445 -7.98 27.27 -6.52
N PRO A 446 -8.50 27.21 -7.75
CA PRO A 446 -9.49 28.17 -8.25
C PRO A 446 -10.81 28.03 -7.50
N GLU A 447 -11.59 29.15 -7.48
CA GLU A 447 -12.93 29.14 -6.89
C GLU A 447 -13.87 28.17 -7.60
N GLN A 448 -13.75 28.07 -8.93
CA GLN A 448 -14.45 27.09 -9.75
C GLN A 448 -13.47 26.46 -10.74
N SER A 449 -13.41 25.13 -10.76
CA SER A 449 -12.69 24.37 -11.76
C SER A 449 -13.67 23.90 -12.82
N GLN A 450 -13.25 23.94 -14.08
CA GLN A 450 -14.02 23.38 -15.19
C GLN A 450 -13.37 22.06 -15.60
N LYS A 451 -14.19 21.03 -15.82
CA LYS A 451 -13.75 19.86 -16.57
C LYS A 451 -13.37 20.34 -17.97
N ASP A 452 -12.10 20.21 -18.33
CA ASP A 452 -11.64 20.58 -19.68
C ASP A 452 -12.20 19.55 -20.68
N THR A 453 -13.43 19.83 -21.17
CA THR A 453 -14.12 18.99 -22.16
C THR A 453 -13.50 19.09 -23.56
N GLN A 454 -12.49 19.95 -23.75
CA GLN A 454 -11.96 20.28 -25.07
C GLN A 454 -10.55 19.74 -25.37
N LYS A 455 -9.84 19.19 -24.40
CA LYS A 455 -8.56 18.50 -24.72
C LYS A 455 -8.87 17.07 -25.13
N PRO A 456 -8.73 16.73 -26.46
CA PRO A 456 -8.72 15.31 -26.80
C PRO A 456 -7.56 14.69 -26.00
N GLN A 457 -7.87 13.69 -25.22
CA GLN A 457 -6.82 12.84 -24.64
C GLN A 457 -5.90 12.46 -25.79
N LYS A 458 -4.60 12.80 -25.69
CA LYS A 458 -3.62 12.28 -26.64
C LYS A 458 -3.84 10.78 -26.64
N LYS A 459 -4.28 10.22 -27.78
CA LYS A 459 -4.35 8.76 -27.93
C LYS A 459 -3.02 8.23 -27.48
N LYS A 460 -3.02 7.54 -26.34
CA LYS A 460 -1.84 6.81 -25.87
C LYS A 460 -1.41 5.91 -27.02
N LYS A 461 -0.14 5.84 -27.34
CA LYS A 461 0.36 4.83 -28.28
C LYS A 461 -0.11 3.49 -27.72
N LYS A 462 -0.79 2.69 -28.52
CA LYS A 462 -1.21 1.35 -28.14
C LYS A 462 0.01 0.61 -27.61
N ALA A 463 -0.12 0.01 -26.44
CA ALA A 463 0.90 -0.92 -25.95
C ALA A 463 1.05 -2.04 -27.01
N LYS A 464 2.28 -2.28 -27.47
CA LYS A 464 2.58 -3.33 -28.43
C LYS A 464 2.72 -4.64 -27.65
N SER A 465 2.18 -5.72 -28.18
CA SER A 465 2.45 -7.05 -27.64
C SER A 465 3.93 -7.40 -27.84
N VAL A 466 4.50 -8.17 -26.93
CA VAL A 466 5.87 -8.70 -27.08
C VAL A 466 6.10 -9.37 -28.45
N PRO A 467 5.15 -10.16 -29.05
CA PRO A 467 5.26 -10.67 -30.40
C PRO A 467 5.22 -9.60 -31.49
N GLU A 468 4.49 -8.48 -31.31
CA GLU A 468 4.46 -7.37 -32.28
C GLU A 468 5.75 -6.55 -32.27
N MET A 469 6.36 -6.34 -31.10
CA MET A 469 7.68 -5.69 -30.96
C MET A 469 8.78 -6.50 -31.65
N LEU A 470 8.77 -7.84 -31.49
CA LEU A 470 9.74 -8.75 -32.13
C LEU A 470 9.59 -8.83 -33.65
N ASN A 471 8.38 -8.65 -34.21
CA ASN A 471 8.14 -8.66 -35.64
C ASN A 471 8.63 -7.38 -36.35
N GLU A 472 8.55 -6.22 -35.70
CA GLU A 472 9.04 -4.97 -36.30
C GLU A 472 10.59 -4.93 -36.38
N GLU A 473 11.30 -5.52 -35.40
CA GLU A 473 12.77 -5.62 -35.46
C GLU A 473 13.24 -6.57 -36.57
N ASN A 474 12.47 -7.61 -36.90
CA ASN A 474 12.79 -8.53 -38.01
C ASN A 474 12.46 -7.98 -39.40
N GLU A 475 11.55 -7.03 -39.53
CA GLU A 475 11.25 -6.38 -40.83
C GLU A 475 12.25 -5.26 -41.20
N GLY A 476 12.93 -4.66 -40.18
CA GLY A 476 13.95 -3.62 -40.40
C GLY A 476 15.29 -4.10 -40.98
N SER A 477 15.54 -5.42 -41.05
CA SER A 477 16.83 -6.00 -41.44
C SER A 477 16.85 -6.66 -42.83
N LYS A 478 16.08 -6.18 -43.81
CA LYS A 478 16.24 -6.63 -45.19
C LYS A 478 17.44 -5.92 -45.82
N PRO A 479 18.46 -6.63 -46.31
CA PRO A 479 19.61 -6.00 -46.96
C PRO A 479 19.19 -5.40 -48.30
N ASP A 480 19.61 -4.14 -48.53
CA ASP A 480 19.51 -3.48 -49.81
C ASP A 480 20.15 -4.37 -50.92
N LYS A 481 19.33 -4.83 -51.84
CA LYS A 481 19.83 -5.44 -53.06
C LYS A 481 20.32 -4.33 -53.97
N LYS A 482 21.62 -4.24 -54.14
CA LYS A 482 22.23 -3.69 -55.31
C LYS A 482 22.30 -4.74 -56.40
#